data_627e9afaa68817a101535b40f23011fc
#
_entry.id   627e9afaa68817a101535b40f23011fc
#
_cell.length_a   1.000
_cell.length_b   1.000
_cell.length_c   1.000
_cell.angle_alpha   90.00
_cell.angle_beta   90.00
_cell.angle_gamma   90.00
#
_symmetry.space_group_name_H-M   'P 1'
#
loop_
_entity.id
_entity.type
_entity.pdbx_description
1 polymer ?
#
loop_
_entity_poly.entity_id
_entity_poly.type
_entity_poly.pdbx_seq_one_letter_code
_entity_poly.pdbx_strand_id
1 'polypeptide(L)'
;MDDLGLSLREDDLNMMTSSRYSATTAQLIEALQEARARTLELVSDLSDEQLMGPRLRIVNPMRWEIGHAAWFQEFWILRHLGGLAPILAQGDGLYDSARVAHDSRWDLPLPSTAQTFAYMNQVLDRVCDTSDRRARDPITGYDESYFFHLALFHEQMHAEAITYTRQTLCYPRPRIGLRQTGDRRLPAESISGDAHVPGGRFILGDSSGLAFVFDNEQQPHEVEVAPFSISKTAVTNRELANFVADGGYERREFWSDEGWEWKRNAAADHPMYWRRESNGRWLRRDFNEWVALEDRVAAIHVNWYEADAYCRWAGRRLPTEAEWEMAASCEPSSDGGSITNNKRRYPWGNNSPTPANANLDWRAMGCIEVDALPEGDSAFGCRQMIGNSWEWTSTAFEAYPGFVPGPYKEYSAPWFGDHKVLRGGCWATRARMIRSAYRNFYTPDRRDVWAGFRTCAL
;
A
#
# COMPACT_ATOMS: atom_id res chain seq x y z
N MET A 1 18.45 -23.33 52.97
CA MET A 1 17.23 -23.26 52.16
C MET A 1 17.57 -22.36 51.00
N ASP A 2 17.96 -23.00 49.91
CA ASP A 2 18.61 -22.37 48.77
C ASP A 2 17.56 -21.81 47.83
N ASP A 3 17.71 -20.54 47.57
CA ASP A 3 16.93 -19.81 46.60
C ASP A 3 17.56 -19.98 45.20
N LEU A 4 17.00 -20.89 44.40
CA LEU A 4 17.41 -21.15 43.03
C LEU A 4 16.71 -20.13 42.11
N GLY A 5 17.26 -18.92 42.03
CA GLY A 5 16.96 -17.95 41.02
C GLY A 5 17.45 -18.37 39.64
N LEU A 6 16.61 -19.02 38.86
CA LEU A 6 16.83 -19.26 37.43
C LEU A 6 16.68 -17.95 36.67
N SER A 7 17.77 -17.23 36.51
CA SER A 7 17.90 -16.15 35.52
C SER A 7 17.96 -16.76 34.13
N LEU A 8 16.88 -16.70 33.38
CA LEU A 8 16.90 -16.97 31.94
C LEU A 8 17.83 -15.93 31.27
N ARG A 9 18.74 -16.40 30.43
CA ARG A 9 19.67 -15.53 29.70
C ARG A 9 18.87 -14.72 28.66
N GLU A 10 19.29 -13.48 28.40
CA GLU A 10 18.68 -12.60 27.38
C GLU A 10 18.62 -13.29 26.00
N ASP A 11 19.56 -14.17 25.69
CA ASP A 11 19.57 -14.98 24.46
C ASP A 11 18.41 -15.97 24.39
N ASP A 12 17.97 -16.54 25.52
CA ASP A 12 16.83 -17.47 25.58
C ASP A 12 15.49 -16.72 25.43
N LEU A 13 15.38 -15.48 25.94
CA LEU A 13 14.22 -14.62 25.76
C LEU A 13 14.10 -14.17 24.29
N ASN A 14 15.20 -13.80 23.64
CA ASN A 14 15.24 -13.43 22.23
C ASN A 14 14.90 -14.61 21.30
N MET A 15 15.35 -15.84 21.61
CA MET A 15 14.96 -17.02 20.83
C MET A 15 13.48 -17.38 20.99
N MET A 16 12.88 -17.21 22.17
CA MET A 16 11.45 -17.49 22.41
C MET A 16 10.51 -16.47 21.79
N THR A 17 10.92 -15.20 21.62
CA THR A 17 10.13 -14.15 20.97
C THR A 17 10.21 -14.21 19.44
N SER A 18 11.35 -14.55 18.88
CA SER A 18 11.57 -14.67 17.41
C SER A 18 10.77 -15.83 16.79
N SER A 19 10.54 -16.92 17.52
CA SER A 19 9.86 -18.12 17.02
C SER A 19 8.34 -17.98 16.85
N ARG A 20 7.70 -16.95 17.43
CA ARG A 20 6.22 -16.85 17.45
C ARG A 20 5.59 -16.22 16.22
N TYR A 21 6.38 -15.59 15.32
CA TYR A 21 5.86 -14.83 14.18
C TYR A 21 6.54 -15.15 12.84
N SER A 22 7.41 -16.16 12.78
CA SER A 22 8.06 -16.56 11.53
C SER A 22 7.21 -17.60 10.81
N ALA A 23 6.74 -17.28 9.60
CA ALA A 23 6.14 -18.24 8.69
C ALA A 23 7.20 -19.29 8.31
N THR A 24 6.78 -20.56 8.20
CA THR A 24 7.66 -21.62 7.67
C THR A 24 7.90 -21.41 6.17
N THR A 25 9.01 -21.94 5.64
CA THR A 25 9.26 -21.89 4.18
C THR A 25 8.11 -22.50 3.40
N ALA A 26 7.49 -23.58 3.87
CA ALA A 26 6.31 -24.18 3.25
C ALA A 26 5.12 -23.20 3.16
N GLN A 27 4.84 -22.46 4.24
CA GLN A 27 3.78 -21.44 4.24
C GLN A 27 4.09 -20.26 3.31
N LEU A 28 5.38 -19.89 3.18
CA LEU A 28 5.81 -18.85 2.26
C LEU A 28 5.71 -19.31 0.80
N ILE A 29 6.04 -20.55 0.50
CA ILE A 29 5.86 -21.16 -0.83
C ILE A 29 4.37 -21.17 -1.21
N GLU A 30 3.49 -21.62 -0.32
CA GLU A 30 2.04 -21.60 -0.55
C GLU A 30 1.54 -20.16 -0.81
N ALA A 31 2.06 -19.19 -0.07
CA ALA A 31 1.74 -17.78 -0.25
C ALA A 31 2.26 -17.23 -1.60
N LEU A 32 3.43 -17.66 -2.07
CA LEU A 32 3.97 -17.33 -3.39
C LEU A 32 3.14 -17.94 -4.53
N GLN A 33 2.69 -19.19 -4.38
CA GLN A 33 1.80 -19.85 -5.32
C GLN A 33 0.47 -19.09 -5.44
N GLU A 34 -0.11 -18.67 -4.31
CA GLU A 34 -1.35 -17.88 -4.29
C GLU A 34 -1.13 -16.47 -4.88
N ALA A 35 -0.01 -15.82 -4.62
CA ALA A 35 0.32 -14.52 -5.21
C ALA A 35 0.44 -14.63 -6.73
N ARG A 36 1.16 -15.65 -7.24
CA ARG A 36 1.31 -15.93 -8.66
C ARG A 36 -0.05 -16.22 -9.34
N ALA A 37 -0.90 -17.03 -8.72
CA ALA A 37 -2.24 -17.30 -9.22
C ALA A 37 -3.03 -15.99 -9.35
N ARG A 38 -2.95 -15.10 -8.37
CA ARG A 38 -3.59 -13.78 -8.41
C ARG A 38 -3.04 -12.91 -9.54
N THR A 39 -1.71 -12.84 -9.73
CA THR A 39 -1.09 -12.10 -10.81
C THR A 39 -1.59 -12.59 -12.17
N LEU A 40 -1.69 -13.92 -12.37
CA LEU A 40 -2.22 -14.50 -13.60
C LEU A 40 -3.70 -14.19 -13.81
N GLU A 41 -4.55 -14.25 -12.77
CA GLU A 41 -5.96 -13.86 -12.86
C GLU A 41 -6.12 -12.39 -13.29
N LEU A 42 -5.22 -11.50 -12.86
CA LEU A 42 -5.27 -10.09 -13.19
C LEU A 42 -4.92 -9.78 -14.65
N VAL A 43 -4.31 -10.70 -15.39
CA VAL A 43 -3.84 -10.48 -16.77
C VAL A 43 -4.39 -11.48 -17.80
N SER A 44 -5.01 -12.59 -17.37
CA SER A 44 -5.37 -13.71 -18.24
C SER A 44 -6.43 -13.40 -19.31
N ASP A 45 -7.24 -12.37 -19.11
CA ASP A 45 -8.29 -11.92 -20.04
C ASP A 45 -7.82 -10.80 -20.98
N LEU A 46 -6.53 -10.39 -20.91
CA LEU A 46 -5.97 -9.33 -21.72
C LEU A 46 -5.30 -9.88 -22.98
N SER A 47 -5.46 -9.18 -24.10
CA SER A 47 -4.74 -9.49 -25.35
C SER A 47 -3.27 -9.10 -25.26
N ASP A 48 -2.45 -9.62 -26.18
CA ASP A 48 -1.02 -9.25 -26.29
C ASP A 48 -0.82 -7.74 -26.46
N GLU A 49 -1.70 -7.08 -27.22
CA GLU A 49 -1.70 -5.63 -27.39
C GLU A 49 -2.04 -4.89 -26.09
N GLN A 50 -3.02 -5.37 -25.35
CA GLN A 50 -3.39 -4.81 -24.04
C GLN A 50 -2.30 -5.03 -22.99
N LEU A 51 -1.60 -6.17 -23.04
CA LEU A 51 -0.47 -6.45 -22.14
C LEU A 51 0.73 -5.53 -22.39
N MET A 52 0.91 -5.03 -23.61
CA MET A 52 1.90 -3.99 -23.90
C MET A 52 1.38 -2.60 -23.55
N GLY A 53 0.15 -2.28 -23.87
CA GLY A 53 -0.46 -0.98 -23.63
C GLY A 53 0.29 0.21 -24.27
N PRO A 54 -0.23 1.43 -24.12
CA PRO A 54 0.43 2.63 -24.57
C PRO A 54 1.61 3.00 -23.67
N ARG A 55 2.61 3.70 -24.22
CA ARG A 55 3.73 4.25 -23.44
C ARG A 55 3.24 5.46 -22.64
N LEU A 56 3.11 5.28 -21.34
CA LEU A 56 2.74 6.32 -20.38
C LEU A 56 3.72 6.34 -19.21
N ARG A 57 4.08 7.52 -18.74
CA ARG A 57 5.04 7.72 -17.63
C ARG A 57 4.64 7.03 -16.32
N ILE A 58 3.35 6.78 -16.11
CA ILE A 58 2.78 6.30 -14.85
C ILE A 58 2.44 4.81 -14.83
N VAL A 59 2.67 4.09 -15.94
CA VAL A 59 2.39 2.65 -16.04
C VAL A 59 3.58 1.94 -16.69
N ASN A 60 3.63 0.63 -16.56
CA ASN A 60 4.55 -0.26 -17.29
C ASN A 60 3.77 -1.08 -18.33
N PRO A 61 4.42 -1.64 -19.35
CA PRO A 61 3.82 -2.75 -20.07
C PRO A 61 3.55 -3.89 -19.09
N MET A 62 2.30 -4.33 -18.96
CA MET A 62 1.98 -5.40 -18.01
C MET A 62 2.73 -6.70 -18.32
N ARG A 63 3.02 -6.97 -19.60
CA ARG A 63 3.87 -8.10 -19.99
C ARG A 63 5.30 -8.01 -19.44
N TRP A 64 5.87 -6.79 -19.40
CA TRP A 64 7.14 -6.56 -18.72
C TRP A 64 6.99 -6.77 -17.21
N GLU A 65 5.93 -6.25 -16.62
CA GLU A 65 5.70 -6.23 -15.17
C GLU A 65 5.57 -7.63 -14.57
N ILE A 66 4.83 -8.53 -15.24
CA ILE A 66 4.71 -9.93 -14.79
C ILE A 66 6.01 -10.72 -14.98
N GLY A 67 6.77 -10.44 -16.05
CA GLY A 67 8.11 -11.01 -16.25
C GLY A 67 9.10 -10.51 -15.19
N HIS A 68 9.04 -9.23 -14.84
CA HIS A 68 9.85 -8.62 -13.78
C HIS A 68 9.55 -9.23 -12.39
N ALA A 69 8.28 -9.46 -12.06
CA ALA A 69 7.91 -10.12 -10.80
C ALA A 69 8.50 -11.54 -10.72
N ALA A 70 8.45 -12.31 -11.79
CA ALA A 70 9.07 -13.64 -11.85
C ALA A 70 10.60 -13.56 -11.77
N TRP A 71 11.23 -12.64 -12.52
CA TRP A 71 12.66 -12.40 -12.47
C TRP A 71 13.14 -12.03 -11.06
N PHE A 72 12.36 -11.25 -10.33
CA PHE A 72 12.67 -10.85 -8.94
C PHE A 72 12.68 -12.05 -7.98
N GLN A 73 11.73 -12.98 -8.12
CA GLN A 73 11.74 -14.25 -7.38
C GLN A 73 12.94 -15.12 -7.77
N GLU A 74 13.23 -15.25 -9.07
CA GLU A 74 14.42 -15.96 -9.55
C GLU A 74 15.69 -15.35 -8.95
N PHE A 75 15.82 -14.02 -9.02
CA PHE A 75 17.02 -13.32 -8.56
C PHE A 75 17.27 -13.55 -7.06
N TRP A 76 16.28 -13.32 -6.20
CA TRP A 76 16.49 -13.37 -4.76
C TRP A 76 16.48 -14.80 -4.20
N ILE A 77 15.58 -15.65 -4.67
CA ILE A 77 15.41 -16.98 -4.07
C ILE A 77 16.32 -18.03 -4.76
N LEU A 78 16.30 -18.09 -6.08
CA LEU A 78 17.03 -19.16 -6.80
C LEU A 78 18.49 -18.82 -7.01
N ARG A 79 18.81 -17.56 -7.36
CA ARG A 79 20.18 -17.16 -7.70
C ARG A 79 20.93 -16.68 -6.46
N HIS A 80 20.40 -15.71 -5.71
CA HIS A 80 21.08 -15.14 -4.54
C HIS A 80 21.21 -16.19 -3.41
N LEU A 81 20.11 -16.77 -2.94
CA LEU A 81 20.14 -17.78 -1.89
C LEU A 81 20.60 -19.16 -2.41
N GLY A 82 20.09 -19.60 -3.56
CA GLY A 82 20.31 -20.94 -4.10
C GLY A 82 21.59 -21.10 -4.89
N GLY A 83 22.25 -20.01 -5.30
CA GLY A 83 23.47 -20.05 -6.15
C GLY A 83 23.24 -20.60 -7.54
N LEU A 84 22.00 -20.66 -8.04
CA LEU A 84 21.65 -21.25 -9.32
C LEU A 84 21.97 -20.29 -10.48
N ALA A 85 22.22 -20.85 -11.65
CA ALA A 85 22.33 -20.07 -12.88
C ALA A 85 20.97 -19.49 -13.31
N PRO A 86 20.94 -18.34 -14.02
CA PRO A 86 19.69 -17.76 -14.53
C PRO A 86 18.92 -18.77 -15.41
N ILE A 87 17.60 -18.80 -15.24
CA ILE A 87 16.69 -19.55 -16.09
C ILE A 87 16.63 -18.87 -17.47
N LEU A 88 16.51 -17.55 -17.49
CA LEU A 88 16.52 -16.74 -18.69
C LEU A 88 17.85 -15.99 -18.79
N ALA A 89 18.73 -16.39 -19.70
CA ALA A 89 20.09 -15.86 -19.79
C ALA A 89 20.15 -14.33 -19.93
N GLN A 90 19.18 -13.71 -20.66
CA GLN A 90 19.07 -12.27 -20.84
C GLN A 90 18.15 -11.59 -19.80
N GLY A 91 17.70 -12.31 -18.77
CA GLY A 91 16.69 -11.84 -17.80
C GLY A 91 17.06 -10.51 -17.12
N ASP A 92 18.32 -10.35 -16.73
CA ASP A 92 18.80 -9.10 -16.10
C ASP A 92 18.71 -7.89 -17.05
N GLY A 93 18.99 -8.11 -18.34
CA GLY A 93 18.88 -7.05 -19.36
C GLY A 93 17.43 -6.71 -19.74
N LEU A 94 16.49 -7.58 -19.43
CA LEU A 94 15.07 -7.36 -19.73
C LEU A 94 14.30 -6.83 -18.52
N TYR A 95 14.58 -7.35 -17.33
CA TYR A 95 13.68 -7.21 -16.18
C TYR A 95 14.27 -6.52 -14.94
N ASP A 96 15.59 -6.28 -14.89
CA ASP A 96 16.19 -5.53 -13.77
C ASP A 96 15.80 -4.04 -13.87
N SER A 97 14.87 -3.60 -13.02
CA SER A 97 14.37 -2.23 -13.03
C SER A 97 15.43 -1.17 -12.68
N ALA A 98 16.54 -1.59 -12.03
CA ALA A 98 17.67 -0.70 -11.73
C ALA A 98 18.54 -0.43 -12.99
N ARG A 99 18.48 -1.31 -14.00
CA ARG A 99 19.25 -1.20 -15.24
C ARG A 99 18.42 -0.80 -16.45
N VAL A 100 17.14 -1.17 -16.42
CA VAL A 100 16.20 -0.95 -17.52
C VAL A 100 15.41 0.32 -17.28
N ALA A 101 15.72 1.38 -18.01
CA ALA A 101 15.00 2.64 -17.92
C ALA A 101 13.50 2.46 -18.23
N HIS A 102 12.64 3.15 -17.49
CA HIS A 102 11.19 3.04 -17.63
C HIS A 102 10.72 3.18 -19.10
N ASP A 103 11.16 4.23 -19.78
CA ASP A 103 10.70 4.54 -21.14
C ASP A 103 11.18 3.53 -22.20
N SER A 104 12.22 2.75 -21.91
CA SER A 104 12.73 1.74 -22.83
C SER A 104 11.98 0.40 -22.78
N ARG A 105 11.12 0.18 -21.78
CA ARG A 105 10.45 -1.11 -21.52
C ARG A 105 9.54 -1.57 -22.66
N TRP A 106 8.98 -0.65 -23.45
CA TRP A 106 8.18 -0.96 -24.65
C TRP A 106 9.00 -1.40 -25.85
N ASP A 107 10.29 -1.04 -25.90
CA ASP A 107 11.17 -1.31 -27.03
C ASP A 107 12.04 -2.57 -26.79
N LEU A 108 11.93 -3.19 -25.62
CA LEU A 108 12.68 -4.41 -25.31
C LEU A 108 12.19 -5.60 -26.12
N PRO A 109 13.08 -6.52 -26.48
CA PRO A 109 12.72 -7.79 -27.12
C PRO A 109 12.11 -8.75 -26.09
N LEU A 110 10.97 -8.35 -25.49
CA LEU A 110 10.30 -9.17 -24.49
C LEU A 110 9.84 -10.50 -25.07
N PRO A 111 9.93 -11.61 -24.33
CA PRO A 111 9.33 -12.87 -24.71
C PRO A 111 7.83 -12.70 -25.02
N SER A 112 7.28 -13.56 -25.88
CA SER A 112 5.84 -13.59 -26.11
C SER A 112 5.09 -13.85 -24.80
N THR A 113 3.79 -13.54 -24.74
CA THR A 113 2.95 -13.78 -23.57
C THR A 113 3.03 -15.24 -23.11
N ALA A 114 2.95 -16.19 -24.04
CA ALA A 114 3.06 -17.61 -23.72
C ALA A 114 4.45 -17.98 -23.13
N GLN A 115 5.52 -17.41 -23.67
CA GLN A 115 6.88 -17.62 -23.15
C GLN A 115 7.05 -16.95 -21.78
N THR A 116 6.46 -15.77 -21.57
CA THR A 116 6.48 -15.09 -20.26
C THR A 116 5.76 -15.91 -19.21
N PHE A 117 4.58 -16.45 -19.52
CA PHE A 117 3.86 -17.34 -18.59
C PHE A 117 4.64 -18.65 -18.33
N ALA A 118 5.25 -19.23 -19.34
CA ALA A 118 6.12 -20.41 -19.16
C ALA A 118 7.30 -20.10 -18.24
N TYR A 119 7.95 -18.97 -18.39
CA TYR A 119 9.02 -18.51 -17.53
C TYR A 119 8.53 -18.30 -16.08
N MET A 120 7.40 -17.61 -15.88
CA MET A 120 6.78 -17.41 -14.58
C MET A 120 6.52 -18.75 -13.86
N ASN A 121 5.98 -19.73 -14.56
CA ASN A 121 5.70 -21.06 -14.00
C ASN A 121 7.00 -21.80 -13.68
N GLN A 122 7.99 -21.78 -14.58
CA GLN A 122 9.27 -22.44 -14.35
C GLN A 122 10.03 -21.88 -13.14
N VAL A 123 9.96 -20.55 -12.93
CA VAL A 123 10.53 -19.92 -11.73
C VAL A 123 9.83 -20.42 -10.48
N LEU A 124 8.49 -20.39 -10.47
CA LEU A 124 7.68 -20.81 -9.31
C LEU A 124 7.90 -22.30 -8.98
N ASP A 125 7.89 -23.17 -9.99
CA ASP A 125 8.15 -24.62 -9.80
C ASP A 125 9.49 -24.85 -9.11
N ARG A 126 10.56 -24.17 -9.58
CA ARG A 126 11.88 -24.27 -8.95
C ARG A 126 11.92 -23.69 -7.53
N VAL A 127 11.17 -22.62 -7.26
CA VAL A 127 11.03 -22.08 -5.91
C VAL A 127 10.33 -23.09 -4.99
N CYS A 128 9.29 -23.77 -5.49
CA CYS A 128 8.60 -24.83 -4.76
C CYS A 128 9.51 -26.03 -4.42
N ASP A 129 10.50 -26.31 -5.26
CA ASP A 129 11.47 -27.38 -5.07
C ASP A 129 12.59 -27.03 -4.07
N THR A 130 12.63 -25.76 -3.57
CA THR A 130 13.65 -25.38 -2.60
C THR A 130 13.37 -26.04 -1.25
N SER A 131 14.41 -26.70 -0.70
CA SER A 131 14.31 -27.30 0.63
C SER A 131 14.36 -26.24 1.75
N ASP A 132 13.67 -26.51 2.84
CA ASP A 132 13.69 -25.68 4.05
C ASP A 132 15.12 -25.64 4.65
N ARG A 133 15.85 -24.60 4.36
CA ARG A 133 17.19 -24.31 4.88
C ARG A 133 17.08 -23.10 5.79
N ARG A 134 16.99 -23.30 7.08
CA ARG A 134 17.00 -22.19 8.06
C ARG A 134 18.45 -21.71 8.29
N ALA A 135 19.02 -21.04 7.32
CA ALA A 135 20.34 -20.44 7.44
C ALA A 135 20.26 -18.91 7.29
N ARG A 136 21.18 -18.20 7.92
CA ARG A 136 21.38 -16.78 7.63
C ARG A 136 22.21 -16.67 6.36
N ASP A 137 21.78 -15.78 5.46
CA ASP A 137 22.57 -15.43 4.31
C ASP A 137 23.92 -14.82 4.75
N PRO A 138 25.06 -15.44 4.38
CA PRO A 138 26.38 -14.98 4.83
C PRO A 138 26.79 -13.62 4.25
N ILE A 139 26.14 -13.19 3.17
CA ILE A 139 26.45 -11.91 2.50
C ILE A 139 25.72 -10.75 3.18
N THR A 140 24.43 -10.90 3.44
CA THR A 140 23.57 -9.85 3.96
C THR A 140 23.30 -9.95 5.46
N GLY A 141 23.49 -11.14 6.05
CA GLY A 141 23.16 -11.43 7.45
C GLY A 141 21.67 -11.60 7.74
N TYR A 142 20.79 -11.45 6.71
CA TYR A 142 19.36 -11.67 6.84
C TYR A 142 19.04 -13.16 6.88
N ASP A 143 17.92 -13.51 7.52
CA ASP A 143 17.36 -14.85 7.47
C ASP A 143 16.85 -15.18 6.06
N GLU A 144 16.95 -16.42 5.61
CA GLU A 144 16.46 -16.83 4.28
C GLU A 144 14.99 -16.48 4.09
N SER A 145 14.17 -16.59 5.12
CA SER A 145 12.74 -16.24 5.07
C SER A 145 12.50 -14.78 4.67
N TYR A 146 13.46 -13.88 4.93
CA TYR A 146 13.41 -12.50 4.51
C TYR A 146 13.24 -12.38 2.99
N PHE A 147 14.02 -13.13 2.22
CA PHE A 147 13.99 -13.07 0.75
C PHE A 147 12.72 -13.67 0.15
N PHE A 148 12.17 -14.69 0.80
CA PHE A 148 10.84 -15.20 0.42
C PHE A 148 9.74 -14.16 0.67
N HIS A 149 9.76 -13.47 1.81
CA HIS A 149 8.82 -12.37 2.08
C HIS A 149 9.03 -11.21 1.11
N LEU A 150 10.28 -10.83 0.84
CA LEU A 150 10.62 -9.77 -0.09
C LEU A 150 10.05 -10.05 -1.49
N ALA A 151 10.27 -11.26 -2.01
CA ALA A 151 9.75 -11.68 -3.30
C ALA A 151 8.22 -11.78 -3.31
N LEU A 152 7.61 -12.28 -2.25
CA LEU A 152 6.16 -12.36 -2.08
C LEU A 152 5.52 -10.98 -2.08
N PHE A 153 6.03 -10.06 -1.29
CA PHE A 153 5.45 -8.71 -1.17
C PHE A 153 5.71 -7.89 -2.42
N HIS A 154 6.85 -8.09 -3.08
CA HIS A 154 7.13 -7.47 -4.37
C HIS A 154 6.10 -7.88 -5.44
N GLU A 155 5.79 -9.18 -5.59
CA GLU A 155 4.74 -9.62 -6.53
C GLU A 155 3.35 -9.07 -6.15
N GLN A 156 3.05 -8.96 -4.87
CA GLN A 156 1.77 -8.39 -4.40
C GLN A 156 1.65 -6.88 -4.67
N MET A 157 2.74 -6.13 -4.55
CA MET A 157 2.77 -4.72 -4.95
C MET A 157 2.53 -4.57 -6.46
N HIS A 158 3.13 -5.44 -7.28
CA HIS A 158 2.88 -5.46 -8.72
C HIS A 158 1.45 -5.88 -9.08
N ALA A 159 0.84 -6.79 -8.35
CA ALA A 159 -0.57 -7.14 -8.52
C ALA A 159 -1.51 -5.95 -8.26
N GLU A 160 -1.21 -5.14 -7.23
CA GLU A 160 -1.90 -3.86 -7.00
C GLU A 160 -1.66 -2.89 -8.16
N ALA A 161 -0.42 -2.77 -8.63
CA ALA A 161 -0.03 -1.90 -9.74
C ALA A 161 -0.74 -2.28 -11.05
N ILE A 162 -0.82 -3.55 -11.39
CA ILE A 162 -1.58 -4.06 -12.55
C ILE A 162 -3.06 -3.65 -12.43
N THR A 163 -3.62 -3.66 -11.21
CA THR A 163 -5.02 -3.31 -11.00
C THR A 163 -5.28 -1.83 -11.31
N TYR A 164 -4.45 -0.89 -10.82
CA TYR A 164 -4.64 0.52 -11.18
C TYR A 164 -4.18 0.84 -12.60
N THR A 165 -3.28 0.05 -13.18
CA THR A 165 -2.94 0.16 -14.61
C THR A 165 -4.14 -0.19 -15.48
N ARG A 166 -4.90 -1.25 -15.16
CA ARG A 166 -6.15 -1.58 -15.86
C ARG A 166 -7.18 -0.45 -15.76
N GLN A 167 -7.30 0.17 -14.58
CA GLN A 167 -8.15 1.36 -14.39
C GLN A 167 -7.67 2.52 -15.27
N THR A 168 -6.37 2.80 -15.28
CA THR A 168 -5.76 3.87 -16.05
C THR A 168 -5.99 3.70 -17.55
N LEU A 169 -5.78 2.49 -18.06
CA LEU A 169 -5.92 2.16 -19.47
C LEU A 169 -7.37 1.89 -19.91
N CYS A 170 -8.35 2.06 -19.03
CA CYS A 170 -9.76 1.82 -19.34
C CYS A 170 -10.01 0.38 -19.80
N TYR A 171 -9.32 -0.59 -19.21
CA TYR A 171 -9.53 -2.01 -19.51
C TYR A 171 -10.68 -2.57 -18.67
N PRO A 172 -11.25 -3.71 -19.07
CA PRO A 172 -12.31 -4.35 -18.29
C PRO A 172 -11.87 -4.65 -16.86
N ARG A 173 -12.82 -4.66 -15.93
CA ARG A 173 -12.59 -5.09 -14.55
C ARG A 173 -12.02 -6.52 -14.56
N PRO A 174 -10.94 -6.82 -13.80
CA PRO A 174 -10.37 -8.16 -13.77
C PRO A 174 -11.36 -9.17 -13.19
N ARG A 175 -11.36 -10.38 -13.74
CA ARG A 175 -12.17 -11.50 -13.26
C ARG A 175 -11.35 -12.28 -12.25
N ILE A 176 -11.55 -12.01 -10.98
CA ILE A 176 -10.85 -12.70 -9.89
C ILE A 176 -11.79 -13.77 -9.30
N GLY A 177 -11.26 -14.98 -9.07
CA GLY A 177 -12.02 -16.12 -8.55
C GLY A 177 -12.50 -16.01 -7.10
N LEU A 178 -12.40 -14.83 -6.48
CA LEU A 178 -13.04 -14.56 -5.20
C LEU A 178 -14.55 -14.47 -5.41
N ARG A 179 -15.32 -15.25 -4.64
CA ARG A 179 -16.73 -14.95 -4.47
C ARG A 179 -16.82 -13.50 -4.00
N GLN A 180 -17.39 -12.64 -4.84
CA GLN A 180 -17.78 -11.29 -4.45
C GLN A 180 -18.86 -11.45 -3.36
N THR A 181 -18.46 -11.61 -2.11
CA THR A 181 -19.36 -11.77 -0.97
C THR A 181 -19.62 -10.44 -0.28
N GLY A 182 -19.39 -9.31 -0.96
CA GLY A 182 -19.58 -8.01 -0.38
C GLY A 182 -20.57 -7.19 -1.18
N ASP A 183 -21.79 -7.08 -0.69
CA ASP A 183 -22.60 -5.90 -0.98
C ASP A 183 -21.77 -4.70 -0.50
N ARG A 184 -21.42 -3.76 -1.41
CA ARG A 184 -20.72 -2.52 -1.08
C ARG A 184 -21.51 -1.65 -0.08
N ARG A 185 -22.76 -1.99 0.16
CA ARG A 185 -23.66 -1.36 1.13
C ARG A 185 -23.78 -2.21 2.38
N LEU A 186 -22.72 -2.23 3.19
CA LEU A 186 -22.82 -2.81 4.53
C LEU A 186 -23.59 -1.82 5.42
N PRO A 187 -24.67 -2.26 6.10
CA PRO A 187 -25.38 -1.39 7.02
C PRO A 187 -24.45 -0.99 8.15
N ALA A 188 -24.22 0.29 8.29
CA ALA A 188 -23.42 0.84 9.38
C ALA A 188 -24.11 2.12 9.91
N GLU A 189 -23.93 2.39 11.18
CA GLU A 189 -24.31 3.68 11.74
C GLU A 189 -23.44 4.77 11.12
N SER A 190 -24.06 5.87 10.70
CA SER A 190 -23.35 7.01 10.15
C SER A 190 -22.38 7.56 11.19
N ILE A 191 -21.11 7.61 10.86
CA ILE A 191 -20.06 8.18 11.69
C ILE A 191 -19.57 9.48 11.07
N SER A 192 -19.35 10.52 11.85
CA SER A 192 -18.87 11.82 11.38
C SER A 192 -18.07 12.53 12.47
N GLY A 193 -17.46 13.65 12.11
CA GLY A 193 -16.68 14.47 13.03
C GLY A 193 -15.26 13.93 13.24
N ASP A 194 -14.62 14.47 14.26
CA ASP A 194 -13.22 14.19 14.55
C ASP A 194 -13.06 13.27 15.78
N ALA A 195 -11.99 12.50 15.76
CA ALA A 195 -11.43 11.86 16.93
C ALA A 195 -10.37 12.77 17.53
N HIS A 196 -10.43 13.02 18.83
CA HIS A 196 -9.38 13.74 19.54
C HIS A 196 -8.29 12.77 19.99
N VAL A 197 -7.04 13.06 19.62
CA VAL A 197 -5.85 12.32 20.02
C VAL A 197 -5.01 13.22 20.92
N PRO A 198 -4.74 12.80 22.18
CA PRO A 198 -4.12 13.68 23.17
C PRO A 198 -2.63 14.00 22.87
N GLY A 199 -2.06 13.40 21.84
CA GLY A 199 -0.64 13.54 21.53
C GLY A 199 0.25 12.80 22.53
N GLY A 200 1.54 13.15 22.55
CA GLY A 200 2.55 12.55 23.41
C GLY A 200 3.69 11.91 22.65
N ARG A 201 4.56 11.20 23.37
CA ARG A 201 5.68 10.47 22.77
C ARG A 201 5.27 9.04 22.43
N PHE A 202 5.64 8.59 21.25
CA PHE A 202 5.44 7.21 20.83
C PHE A 202 6.55 6.77 19.87
N ILE A 203 6.62 5.49 19.59
CA ILE A 203 7.58 4.92 18.65
C ILE A 203 6.96 4.90 17.25
N LEU A 204 7.44 5.74 16.34
CA LEU A 204 7.10 5.73 14.92
C LEU A 204 7.90 4.63 14.21
N GLY A 205 7.28 3.92 13.26
CA GLY A 205 7.89 2.81 12.54
C GLY A 205 7.60 1.44 13.16
N ASP A 206 8.16 0.37 12.59
CA ASP A 206 7.86 -1.00 13.03
C ASP A 206 8.75 -1.44 14.20
N SER A 207 8.14 -1.65 15.35
CA SER A 207 8.78 -2.20 16.56
C SER A 207 8.29 -3.62 16.91
N SER A 208 7.61 -4.30 15.98
CA SER A 208 6.91 -5.56 16.26
C SER A 208 7.81 -6.78 16.31
N GLY A 209 9.08 -6.69 15.87
CA GLY A 209 9.99 -7.85 15.76
C GLY A 209 9.57 -8.87 14.72
N LEU A 210 8.86 -8.45 13.66
CA LEU A 210 8.46 -9.32 12.56
C LEU A 210 9.66 -9.85 11.78
N ALA A 211 9.50 -11.04 11.21
CA ALA A 211 10.51 -11.66 10.36
C ALA A 211 10.82 -10.86 9.10
N PHE A 212 9.89 -10.00 8.67
CA PHE A 212 10.07 -9.10 7.54
C PHE A 212 9.47 -7.72 7.79
N VAL A 213 10.28 -6.71 7.56
CA VAL A 213 9.91 -5.28 7.55
C VAL A 213 10.70 -4.63 6.42
N PHE A 214 10.06 -3.78 5.62
CA PHE A 214 10.79 -3.01 4.59
C PHE A 214 11.78 -2.05 5.24
N ASP A 215 12.87 -1.76 4.55
CA ASP A 215 13.97 -0.93 5.08
C ASP A 215 13.51 0.48 5.51
N ASN A 216 12.52 1.06 4.82
CA ASN A 216 11.98 2.38 5.15
C ASN A 216 11.08 2.41 6.41
N GLU A 217 10.73 1.26 6.97
CA GLU A 217 9.93 1.11 8.18
C GLU A 217 10.78 0.65 9.37
N GLN A 218 12.01 0.19 9.08
CA GLN A 218 13.01 -0.18 10.08
C GLN A 218 13.51 1.07 10.82
N GLN A 219 14.24 0.88 11.89
CA GLN A 219 14.72 1.96 12.76
C GLN A 219 13.57 2.70 13.45
N PRO A 220 12.69 1.98 14.19
CA PRO A 220 11.65 2.61 14.98
C PRO A 220 12.30 3.61 15.95
N HIS A 221 11.75 4.82 16.02
CA HIS A 221 12.31 5.90 16.81
C HIS A 221 11.23 6.69 17.55
N GLU A 222 11.62 7.28 18.68
CA GLU A 222 10.70 8.10 19.45
C GLU A 222 10.42 9.42 18.72
N VAL A 223 9.15 9.76 18.61
CA VAL A 223 8.67 11.06 18.15
C VAL A 223 7.67 11.64 19.14
N GLU A 224 7.64 12.96 19.25
CA GLU A 224 6.65 13.69 20.04
C GLU A 224 5.62 14.34 19.12
N VAL A 225 4.35 14.08 19.38
CA VAL A 225 3.22 14.60 18.60
C VAL A 225 2.37 15.47 19.52
N ALA A 226 2.08 16.70 19.10
CA ALA A 226 1.16 17.57 19.82
C ALA A 226 -0.28 17.01 19.79
N PRO A 227 -1.16 17.37 20.73
CA PRO A 227 -2.58 17.01 20.64
C PRO A 227 -3.19 17.49 19.33
N PHE A 228 -4.01 16.64 18.70
CA PHE A 228 -4.64 16.93 17.42
C PHE A 228 -6.04 16.31 17.32
N SER A 229 -6.81 16.76 16.35
CA SER A 229 -8.10 16.18 16.01
C SER A 229 -8.08 15.72 14.55
N ILE A 230 -8.39 14.45 14.31
CA ILE A 230 -8.36 13.81 13.01
C ILE A 230 -9.76 13.32 12.64
N SER A 231 -10.17 13.48 11.37
CA SER A 231 -11.46 12.99 10.92
C SER A 231 -11.58 11.48 11.12
N LYS A 232 -12.73 11.06 11.64
CA LYS A 232 -13.02 9.65 11.92
C LYS A 232 -13.04 8.80 10.64
N THR A 233 -13.35 9.41 9.50
CA THR A 233 -13.42 8.75 8.20
C THR A 233 -12.53 9.45 7.17
N ALA A 234 -12.22 8.76 6.09
CA ALA A 234 -11.67 9.38 4.89
C ALA A 234 -12.68 10.36 4.27
N VAL A 235 -12.19 11.34 3.49
CA VAL A 235 -13.05 12.26 2.73
C VAL A 235 -13.88 11.48 1.72
N THR A 236 -15.16 11.77 1.66
CA THR A 236 -16.14 11.12 0.79
C THR A 236 -16.23 11.77 -0.59
N ASN A 237 -16.78 11.05 -1.55
CA ASN A 237 -17.09 11.60 -2.88
C ASN A 237 -18.02 12.82 -2.80
N ARG A 238 -19.00 12.80 -1.89
CA ARG A 238 -19.91 13.95 -1.68
C ARG A 238 -19.16 15.20 -1.23
N GLU A 239 -18.27 15.05 -0.24
CA GLU A 239 -17.48 16.16 0.29
C GLU A 239 -16.55 16.74 -0.77
N LEU A 240 -15.90 15.87 -1.56
CA LEU A 240 -15.05 16.31 -2.66
C LEU A 240 -15.86 16.95 -3.79
N ALA A 241 -17.08 16.45 -4.09
CA ALA A 241 -17.98 17.08 -5.07
C ALA A 241 -18.43 18.49 -4.63
N ASN A 242 -18.59 18.73 -3.32
CA ASN A 242 -18.88 20.06 -2.78
C ASN A 242 -17.69 21.01 -3.01
N PHE A 243 -16.46 20.57 -2.80
CA PHE A 243 -15.24 21.33 -3.13
C PHE A 243 -15.20 21.72 -4.62
N VAL A 244 -15.48 20.75 -5.51
CA VAL A 244 -15.55 21.02 -6.96
C VAL A 244 -16.65 22.02 -7.30
N ALA A 245 -17.84 21.84 -6.71
CA ALA A 245 -18.99 22.70 -6.97
C ALA A 245 -18.81 24.15 -6.47
N ASP A 246 -18.03 24.33 -5.40
CA ASP A 246 -17.68 25.64 -4.84
C ASP A 246 -16.51 26.34 -5.60
N GLY A 247 -16.15 25.81 -6.76
CA GLY A 247 -15.06 26.36 -7.59
C GLY A 247 -13.67 26.05 -7.06
N GLY A 248 -13.49 24.96 -6.33
CA GLY A 248 -12.22 24.59 -5.69
C GLY A 248 -11.06 24.47 -6.68
N TYR A 249 -11.32 24.03 -7.91
CA TYR A 249 -10.30 23.97 -8.98
C TYR A 249 -10.05 25.32 -9.66
N GLU A 250 -10.92 26.30 -9.48
CA GLU A 250 -10.81 27.63 -10.14
C GLU A 250 -10.13 28.66 -9.23
N ARG A 251 -10.25 28.48 -7.91
CA ARG A 251 -9.85 29.44 -6.90
C ARG A 251 -8.41 29.19 -6.44
N ARG A 252 -7.50 30.07 -6.91
CA ARG A 252 -6.04 30.00 -6.68
C ARG A 252 -5.66 29.96 -5.20
N GLU A 253 -6.42 30.59 -4.32
CA GLU A 253 -6.13 30.71 -2.91
C GLU A 253 -6.13 29.39 -2.14
N PHE A 254 -6.73 28.33 -2.70
CA PHE A 254 -6.72 27.00 -2.08
C PHE A 254 -5.48 26.16 -2.43
N TRP A 255 -4.69 26.58 -3.41
CA TRP A 255 -3.58 25.80 -3.93
C TRP A 255 -2.23 26.34 -3.47
N SER A 256 -1.26 25.43 -3.18
CA SER A 256 0.16 25.82 -3.13
C SER A 256 0.63 26.28 -4.51
N ASP A 257 1.83 26.87 -4.59
CA ASP A 257 2.38 27.32 -5.89
C ASP A 257 2.60 26.13 -6.83
N GLU A 258 3.20 25.05 -6.32
CA GLU A 258 3.42 23.82 -7.07
C GLU A 258 2.12 23.13 -7.48
N GLY A 259 1.13 23.09 -6.56
CA GLY A 259 -0.18 22.50 -6.82
C GLY A 259 -0.94 23.26 -7.91
N TRP A 260 -0.86 24.59 -7.89
CA TRP A 260 -1.46 25.41 -8.93
C TRP A 260 -0.78 25.26 -10.30
N GLU A 261 0.55 25.16 -10.30
CA GLU A 261 1.30 24.90 -11.53
C GLU A 261 0.94 23.52 -12.09
N TRP A 262 0.94 22.48 -11.25
CA TRP A 262 0.49 21.15 -11.63
C TRP A 262 -0.94 21.19 -12.22
N LYS A 263 -1.88 21.82 -11.52
CA LYS A 263 -3.30 21.92 -11.93
C LYS A 263 -3.43 22.57 -13.32
N ARG A 264 -2.67 23.64 -13.59
CA ARG A 264 -2.66 24.31 -14.89
C ARG A 264 -2.09 23.41 -15.99
N ASN A 265 -0.96 22.75 -15.73
CA ASN A 265 -0.28 21.87 -16.68
C ASN A 265 -1.12 20.63 -17.02
N ALA A 266 -1.82 20.09 -16.03
CA ALA A 266 -2.73 18.95 -16.18
C ALA A 266 -4.11 19.36 -16.74
N ALA A 267 -4.40 20.67 -16.87
CA ALA A 267 -5.72 21.21 -17.20
C ALA A 267 -6.83 20.60 -16.33
N ALA A 268 -6.52 20.33 -15.04
CA ALA A 268 -7.44 19.67 -14.14
C ALA A 268 -8.54 20.64 -13.66
N ASP A 269 -9.79 20.21 -13.70
CA ASP A 269 -10.98 20.95 -13.26
C ASP A 269 -11.91 20.10 -12.38
N HIS A 270 -11.58 18.80 -12.21
CA HIS A 270 -12.21 17.84 -11.31
C HIS A 270 -11.30 16.61 -11.12
N PRO A 271 -11.62 15.68 -10.20
CA PRO A 271 -10.90 14.42 -10.06
C PRO A 271 -10.81 13.62 -11.36
N MET A 272 -9.66 12.95 -11.59
CA MET A 272 -9.24 12.39 -12.89
C MET A 272 -10.28 11.50 -13.56
N TYR A 273 -10.99 10.67 -12.83
CA TYR A 273 -11.94 9.68 -13.38
C TYR A 273 -13.40 10.06 -13.11
N TRP A 274 -13.67 11.35 -12.93
CA TRP A 274 -15.03 11.87 -12.82
C TRP A 274 -15.49 12.45 -14.14
N ARG A 275 -16.80 12.49 -14.34
CA ARG A 275 -17.46 13.14 -15.48
C ARG A 275 -18.81 13.66 -15.05
N ARG A 276 -19.15 14.88 -15.44
CA ARG A 276 -20.47 15.49 -15.19
C ARG A 276 -21.39 15.25 -16.36
N GLU A 277 -22.58 14.73 -16.10
CA GLU A 277 -23.66 14.59 -17.07
C GLU A 277 -24.35 15.94 -17.31
N SER A 278 -25.10 16.06 -18.42
CA SER A 278 -25.88 17.25 -18.75
C SER A 278 -26.95 17.62 -17.71
N ASN A 279 -27.44 16.66 -16.95
CA ASN A 279 -28.37 16.84 -15.83
C ASN A 279 -27.68 17.29 -14.53
N GLY A 280 -26.36 17.51 -14.56
CA GLY A 280 -25.56 17.93 -13.42
C GLY A 280 -25.06 16.80 -12.52
N ARG A 281 -25.45 15.56 -12.76
CA ARG A 281 -25.03 14.39 -11.96
C ARG A 281 -23.59 14.03 -12.25
N TRP A 282 -22.83 13.63 -11.21
CA TRP A 282 -21.48 13.08 -11.35
C TRP A 282 -21.51 11.59 -11.59
N LEU A 283 -20.69 11.15 -12.53
CA LEU A 283 -20.28 9.76 -12.74
C LEU A 283 -18.80 9.61 -12.40
N ARG A 284 -18.42 8.40 -11.98
CA ARG A 284 -17.02 7.98 -11.91
C ARG A 284 -16.75 6.83 -12.89
N ARG A 285 -15.54 6.77 -13.38
CA ARG A 285 -15.08 5.62 -14.15
C ARG A 285 -14.67 4.49 -13.22
N ASP A 286 -15.19 3.31 -13.48
CA ASP A 286 -14.90 2.06 -12.81
C ASP A 286 -14.37 1.08 -13.86
N PHE A 287 -13.04 1.04 -14.01
CA PHE A 287 -12.37 0.37 -15.12
C PHE A 287 -12.81 0.92 -16.48
N ASN A 288 -13.52 0.15 -17.30
CA ASN A 288 -14.04 0.58 -18.59
C ASN A 288 -15.50 1.07 -18.56
N GLU A 289 -16.11 1.13 -17.38
CA GLU A 289 -17.51 1.53 -17.22
C GLU A 289 -17.65 2.87 -16.51
N TRP A 290 -18.70 3.62 -16.88
CA TRP A 290 -19.10 4.81 -16.16
C TRP A 290 -20.29 4.50 -15.27
N VAL A 291 -20.13 4.68 -13.98
CA VAL A 291 -21.13 4.40 -12.96
C VAL A 291 -21.47 5.66 -12.18
N ALA A 292 -22.62 5.65 -11.50
CA ALA A 292 -22.98 6.76 -10.63
C ALA A 292 -21.91 6.96 -9.55
N LEU A 293 -21.58 8.22 -9.25
CA LEU A 293 -20.74 8.56 -8.13
C LEU A 293 -21.50 8.28 -6.83
N GLU A 294 -20.98 7.39 -6.01
CA GLU A 294 -21.58 7.04 -4.72
C GLU A 294 -21.12 8.02 -3.64
N ASP A 295 -22.06 8.73 -3.07
CA ASP A 295 -21.82 9.86 -2.17
C ASP A 295 -20.97 9.53 -0.94
N ARG A 296 -21.20 8.37 -0.32
CA ARG A 296 -20.60 7.97 0.98
C ARG A 296 -19.33 7.14 0.84
N VAL A 297 -18.96 6.79 -0.37
CA VAL A 297 -17.72 6.06 -0.67
C VAL A 297 -16.52 7.02 -0.59
N ALA A 298 -15.38 6.52 -0.14
CA ALA A 298 -14.15 7.30 -0.07
C ALA A 298 -13.77 7.88 -1.44
N ALA A 299 -13.44 9.16 -1.47
CA ALA A 299 -12.90 9.80 -2.66
C ALA A 299 -11.49 9.28 -2.92
N ILE A 300 -11.26 8.77 -4.12
CA ILE A 300 -9.98 8.25 -4.58
C ILE A 300 -9.61 8.83 -5.94
N HIS A 301 -8.41 8.50 -6.41
CA HIS A 301 -7.86 9.05 -7.65
C HIS A 301 -7.70 10.57 -7.59
N VAL A 302 -7.33 11.05 -6.41
CA VAL A 302 -6.89 12.41 -6.14
C VAL A 302 -5.41 12.38 -5.79
N ASN A 303 -4.67 13.34 -6.27
CA ASN A 303 -3.27 13.45 -5.91
C ASN A 303 -3.07 14.29 -4.63
N TRP A 304 -1.83 14.42 -4.20
CA TRP A 304 -1.49 15.15 -2.98
C TRP A 304 -1.89 16.64 -3.06
N TYR A 305 -1.71 17.28 -4.21
CA TYR A 305 -2.06 18.69 -4.39
C TYR A 305 -3.57 18.93 -4.33
N GLU A 306 -4.37 18.02 -4.88
CA GLU A 306 -5.84 18.06 -4.80
C GLU A 306 -6.31 17.88 -3.35
N ALA A 307 -5.67 16.96 -2.61
CA ALA A 307 -5.98 16.73 -1.20
C ALA A 307 -5.61 17.94 -0.33
N ASP A 308 -4.44 18.58 -0.56
CA ASP A 308 -4.02 19.80 0.12
C ASP A 308 -4.97 20.98 -0.19
N ALA A 309 -5.36 21.14 -1.47
CA ALA A 309 -6.29 22.17 -1.88
C ALA A 309 -7.68 22.00 -1.25
N TYR A 310 -8.18 20.77 -1.20
CA TYR A 310 -9.41 20.46 -0.46
C TYR A 310 -9.29 20.83 1.02
N CYS A 311 -8.18 20.45 1.67
CA CYS A 311 -7.96 20.78 3.06
C CYS A 311 -7.98 22.30 3.32
N ARG A 312 -7.33 23.10 2.48
CA ARG A 312 -7.34 24.57 2.59
C ARG A 312 -8.73 25.14 2.39
N TRP A 313 -9.50 24.64 1.43
CA TRP A 313 -10.89 25.04 1.22
C TRP A 313 -11.76 24.73 2.44
N ALA A 314 -11.57 23.55 3.04
CA ALA A 314 -12.34 23.09 4.21
C ALA A 314 -11.88 23.73 5.54
N GLY A 315 -10.83 24.56 5.56
CA GLY A 315 -10.22 25.08 6.79
C GLY A 315 -9.58 23.97 7.63
N ARG A 316 -8.97 22.99 6.97
CA ARG A 316 -8.33 21.81 7.58
C ARG A 316 -6.91 21.62 7.01
N ARG A 317 -6.25 20.54 7.39
CA ARG A 317 -4.95 20.13 6.87
C ARG A 317 -4.87 18.60 6.73
N LEU A 318 -3.91 18.11 5.96
CA LEU A 318 -3.55 16.70 5.96
C LEU A 318 -2.88 16.32 7.30
N PRO A 319 -3.08 15.09 7.80
CA PRO A 319 -2.29 14.58 8.92
C PRO A 319 -0.82 14.45 8.52
N THR A 320 0.10 14.61 9.46
CA THR A 320 1.45 14.10 9.31
C THR A 320 1.44 12.57 9.38
N GLU A 321 2.50 11.94 8.90
CA GLU A 321 2.67 10.48 9.01
C GLU A 321 2.61 10.01 10.48
N ALA A 322 3.23 10.76 11.39
CA ALA A 322 3.25 10.45 12.81
C ALA A 322 1.85 10.56 13.45
N GLU A 323 1.09 11.60 13.12
CA GLU A 323 -0.30 11.75 13.58
C GLU A 323 -1.18 10.61 13.08
N TRP A 324 -1.03 10.25 11.80
CA TRP A 324 -1.79 9.16 11.21
C TRP A 324 -1.49 7.83 11.92
N GLU A 325 -0.21 7.50 12.12
CA GLU A 325 0.19 6.25 12.77
C GLU A 325 -0.21 6.23 14.24
N MET A 326 -0.10 7.35 14.96
CA MET A 326 -0.56 7.48 16.35
C MET A 326 -2.07 7.23 16.46
N ALA A 327 -2.89 7.86 15.61
CA ALA A 327 -4.34 7.66 15.58
C ALA A 327 -4.74 6.23 15.22
N ALA A 328 -3.93 5.53 14.40
CA ALA A 328 -4.17 4.15 13.99
C ALA A 328 -3.73 3.13 15.04
N SER A 329 -2.60 3.34 15.72
CA SER A 329 -1.92 2.29 16.47
C SER A 329 -1.80 2.50 17.97
N CYS A 330 -1.93 3.73 18.48
CA CYS A 330 -1.84 3.99 19.91
C CYS A 330 -3.18 3.79 20.62
N GLU A 331 -3.11 3.67 21.94
CA GLU A 331 -4.28 3.53 22.80
C GLU A 331 -4.36 4.72 23.77
N PRO A 332 -5.55 5.30 24.00
CA PRO A 332 -5.72 6.30 25.05
C PRO A 332 -5.50 5.68 26.43
N SER A 333 -4.99 6.47 27.37
CA SER A 333 -5.02 6.15 28.78
C SER A 333 -6.46 6.08 29.30
N SER A 334 -6.66 5.50 30.47
CA SER A 334 -8.00 5.32 31.06
C SER A 334 -8.75 6.64 31.32
N ASP A 335 -8.04 7.74 31.51
CA ASP A 335 -8.59 9.09 31.68
C ASP A 335 -8.72 9.87 30.35
N GLY A 336 -8.22 9.31 29.25
CA GLY A 336 -8.23 9.93 27.92
C GLY A 336 -7.27 11.11 27.74
N GLY A 337 -6.51 11.47 28.78
CA GLY A 337 -5.61 12.65 28.76
C GLY A 337 -4.23 12.41 28.17
N SER A 338 -3.86 11.16 27.91
CA SER A 338 -2.58 10.74 27.35
C SER A 338 -2.73 9.48 26.51
N ILE A 339 -1.64 9.03 25.91
CA ILE A 339 -1.55 7.71 25.26
C ILE A 339 -0.82 6.73 26.19
N THR A 340 -1.13 5.45 26.04
CA THR A 340 -0.38 4.39 26.70
C THR A 340 0.89 4.03 25.90
N ASN A 341 1.78 3.24 26.49
CA ASN A 341 2.95 2.70 25.80
C ASN A 341 2.61 1.53 24.85
N ASN A 342 1.35 1.10 24.81
CA ASN A 342 0.91 0.02 23.93
C ASN A 342 0.75 0.54 22.50
N LYS A 343 1.38 -0.16 21.57
CA LYS A 343 1.24 0.07 20.13
C LYS A 343 0.60 -1.14 19.48
N ARG A 344 -0.55 -0.93 18.86
CA ARG A 344 -1.28 -1.96 18.13
C ARG A 344 -0.68 -2.17 16.74
N ARG A 345 -0.65 -3.41 16.29
CA ARG A 345 -0.23 -3.75 14.93
C ARG A 345 -1.22 -3.23 13.88
N TYR A 346 -2.52 -3.30 14.21
CA TYR A 346 -3.64 -2.81 13.41
C TYR A 346 -4.53 -1.91 14.25
N PRO A 347 -5.38 -1.07 13.66
CA PRO A 347 -6.26 -0.19 14.42
C PRO A 347 -7.12 -0.92 15.47
N TRP A 348 -7.62 -2.09 15.13
CA TRP A 348 -8.47 -2.95 16.00
C TRP A 348 -7.69 -3.82 16.99
N GLY A 349 -6.36 -3.81 16.97
CA GLY A 349 -5.51 -4.62 17.85
C GLY A 349 -4.45 -5.41 17.10
N ASN A 350 -4.12 -6.62 17.59
CA ASN A 350 -3.00 -7.41 17.05
C ASN A 350 -3.44 -8.63 16.21
N ASN A 351 -4.75 -8.88 16.10
CA ASN A 351 -5.27 -9.98 15.30
C ASN A 351 -5.20 -9.65 13.80
N SER A 352 -4.83 -10.64 12.98
CA SER A 352 -4.77 -10.50 11.53
C SER A 352 -6.07 -9.95 10.93
N PRO A 353 -6.00 -9.18 9.85
CA PRO A 353 -7.18 -8.61 9.20
C PRO A 353 -8.20 -9.68 8.79
N THR A 354 -9.47 -9.36 8.99
CA THR A 354 -10.62 -10.15 8.53
C THR A 354 -11.53 -9.29 7.65
N PRO A 355 -12.48 -9.86 6.92
CA PRO A 355 -13.47 -9.09 6.17
C PRO A 355 -14.31 -8.12 7.01
N ALA A 356 -14.45 -8.38 8.32
CA ALA A 356 -15.18 -7.52 9.25
C ALA A 356 -14.38 -6.30 9.68
N ASN A 357 -13.03 -6.36 9.60
CA ASN A 357 -12.16 -5.28 10.03
C ASN A 357 -11.76 -4.35 8.87
N ALA A 358 -11.47 -4.90 7.67
CA ALA A 358 -10.88 -4.12 6.59
C ALA A 358 -11.30 -4.60 5.20
N ASN A 359 -11.47 -3.64 4.28
CA ASN A 359 -11.66 -3.90 2.86
C ASN A 359 -10.30 -4.02 2.17
N LEU A 360 -9.87 -5.26 1.95
CA LEU A 360 -8.57 -5.67 1.40
C LEU A 360 -8.76 -6.83 0.41
N ASP A 361 -7.68 -7.30 -0.21
CA ASP A 361 -7.65 -8.54 -1.00
C ASP A 361 -8.60 -8.56 -2.20
N TRP A 362 -8.91 -7.42 -2.82
CA TRP A 362 -9.88 -7.27 -3.91
C TRP A 362 -11.33 -7.70 -3.59
N ARG A 363 -11.70 -7.88 -2.33
CA ARG A 363 -13.01 -8.44 -1.94
C ARG A 363 -14.20 -7.64 -2.45
N ALA A 364 -14.17 -6.33 -2.29
CA ALA A 364 -15.23 -5.45 -2.79
C ALA A 364 -14.98 -4.95 -4.21
N MET A 365 -13.81 -5.23 -4.81
CA MET A 365 -13.41 -4.74 -6.13
C MET A 365 -13.60 -3.23 -6.29
N GLY A 366 -13.25 -2.47 -5.25
CA GLY A 366 -13.38 -1.02 -5.16
C GLY A 366 -13.56 -0.57 -3.71
N CYS A 367 -13.66 0.74 -3.51
CA CYS A 367 -13.94 1.31 -2.19
C CYS A 367 -15.39 1.02 -1.78
N ILE A 368 -15.59 0.89 -0.47
CA ILE A 368 -16.90 0.79 0.20
C ILE A 368 -17.21 2.10 0.93
N GLU A 369 -18.42 2.23 1.46
CA GLU A 369 -18.83 3.39 2.26
C GLU A 369 -17.90 3.58 3.47
N VAL A 370 -17.52 4.83 3.74
CA VAL A 370 -16.48 5.17 4.75
C VAL A 370 -16.87 4.82 6.18
N ASP A 371 -18.13 4.62 6.46
CA ASP A 371 -18.67 4.23 7.77
C ASP A 371 -18.93 2.72 7.91
N ALA A 372 -18.64 1.93 6.89
CA ALA A 372 -18.69 0.48 6.98
C ALA A 372 -17.54 -0.08 7.86
N LEU A 373 -17.70 -1.35 8.29
CA LEU A 373 -16.70 -2.12 9.05
C LEU A 373 -16.31 -1.53 10.41
N PRO A 374 -17.27 -1.32 11.34
CA PRO A 374 -16.99 -0.77 12.67
C PRO A 374 -16.04 -1.61 13.54
N GLU A 375 -15.92 -2.92 13.27
CA GLU A 375 -14.96 -3.78 13.96
C GLU A 375 -13.48 -3.46 13.60
N GLY A 376 -13.27 -2.62 12.58
CA GLY A 376 -11.96 -2.13 12.17
C GLY A 376 -11.55 -0.78 12.77
N ASP A 377 -12.34 -0.23 13.69
CA ASP A 377 -12.07 1.08 14.29
C ASP A 377 -10.78 1.08 15.14
N SER A 378 -10.05 2.19 15.09
CA SER A 378 -8.92 2.41 15.98
C SER A 378 -9.40 2.67 17.41
N ALA A 379 -8.49 2.65 18.38
CA ALA A 379 -8.80 2.95 19.77
C ALA A 379 -9.39 4.35 19.96
N PHE A 380 -9.13 5.27 19.04
CA PHE A 380 -9.70 6.62 19.02
C PHE A 380 -11.01 6.72 18.22
N GLY A 381 -11.50 5.62 17.66
CA GLY A 381 -12.73 5.56 16.87
C GLY A 381 -12.56 6.06 15.44
N CYS A 382 -11.34 6.04 14.90
CA CYS A 382 -11.10 6.28 13.47
C CYS A 382 -11.39 5.02 12.68
N ARG A 383 -12.24 5.13 11.65
CA ARG A 383 -12.72 4.01 10.83
C ARG A 383 -11.90 3.85 9.57
N GLN A 384 -11.72 2.59 9.15
CA GLN A 384 -11.05 2.20 7.91
C GLN A 384 -9.66 2.83 7.72
N MET A 385 -8.90 2.99 8.80
CA MET A 385 -7.50 3.41 8.70
C MET A 385 -6.63 2.34 8.01
N ILE A 386 -7.08 1.10 7.96
CA ILE A 386 -6.48 0.03 7.16
C ILE A 386 -7.47 -0.43 6.09
N GLY A 387 -6.99 -0.52 4.84
CA GLY A 387 -7.77 -0.94 3.68
C GLY A 387 -8.60 0.20 3.09
N ASN A 388 -9.44 -0.12 2.13
CA ASN A 388 -10.31 0.75 1.37
C ASN A 388 -9.57 1.71 0.41
N SER A 389 -8.81 2.67 0.89
CA SER A 389 -7.97 3.56 0.08
C SER A 389 -6.65 3.87 0.79
N TRP A 390 -5.56 3.99 0.04
CA TRP A 390 -4.37 4.65 0.55
C TRP A 390 -4.71 6.08 0.97
N GLU A 391 -4.08 6.58 2.00
CA GLU A 391 -4.33 7.93 2.51
C GLU A 391 -3.06 8.78 2.45
N TRP A 392 -3.13 9.89 1.71
CA TRP A 392 -2.07 10.89 1.66
C TRP A 392 -1.83 11.52 3.03
N THR A 393 -0.56 11.67 3.38
CA THR A 393 -0.12 12.47 4.53
C THR A 393 0.60 13.73 4.06
N SER A 394 0.79 14.71 4.93
CA SER A 394 1.57 15.92 4.63
C SER A 394 3.07 15.65 4.56
N THR A 395 3.54 14.52 5.10
CA THR A 395 4.96 14.21 5.30
C THR A 395 5.63 13.86 3.98
N ALA A 396 6.79 14.47 3.71
CA ALA A 396 7.69 14.02 2.65
C ALA A 396 8.23 12.62 2.97
N PHE A 397 8.42 11.80 1.94
CA PHE A 397 9.03 10.49 2.14
C PHE A 397 10.54 10.67 2.33
N GLU A 398 10.95 10.52 3.58
CA GLU A 398 12.34 10.67 4.02
C GLU A 398 12.79 9.41 4.77
N ALA A 399 14.11 9.24 4.84
CA ALA A 399 14.71 8.20 5.65
C ALA A 399 14.45 8.44 7.15
N TYR A 400 14.11 7.39 7.88
CA TYR A 400 14.10 7.46 9.34
C TYR A 400 15.51 7.63 9.91
N PRO A 401 15.68 8.23 11.10
CA PRO A 401 16.98 8.35 11.75
C PRO A 401 17.70 7.02 11.86
N GLY A 402 18.93 6.93 11.38
CA GLY A 402 19.71 5.69 11.38
C GLY A 402 19.35 4.70 10.26
N PHE A 403 18.65 5.15 9.23
CA PHE A 403 18.30 4.31 8.07
C PHE A 403 19.52 3.59 7.50
N VAL A 404 19.32 2.29 7.23
CA VAL A 404 20.29 1.45 6.52
C VAL A 404 19.53 0.74 5.39
N PRO A 405 19.96 0.89 4.13
CA PRO A 405 19.32 0.20 3.02
C PRO A 405 19.30 -1.31 3.24
N GLY A 406 18.17 -1.94 2.99
CA GLY A 406 18.04 -3.39 2.94
C GLY A 406 18.75 -4.01 1.72
N PRO A 407 18.70 -5.33 1.56
CA PRO A 407 19.28 -6.01 0.38
C PRO A 407 18.74 -5.47 -0.94
N TYR A 408 17.46 -5.13 -1.02
CA TYR A 408 16.83 -4.44 -2.16
C TYR A 408 16.88 -2.92 -1.92
N LYS A 409 18.07 -2.35 -2.06
CA LYS A 409 18.34 -0.93 -1.76
C LYS A 409 17.61 0.05 -2.68
N GLU A 410 17.20 -0.38 -3.85
CA GLU A 410 16.44 0.40 -4.82
C GLU A 410 14.97 0.61 -4.40
N TYR A 411 14.52 -0.07 -3.34
CA TYR A 411 13.14 0.05 -2.87
C TYR A 411 12.82 1.42 -2.28
N SER A 412 13.70 1.98 -1.47
CA SER A 412 13.40 3.21 -0.71
C SER A 412 14.35 4.37 -1.04
N ALA A 413 15.66 4.15 -0.98
CA ALA A 413 16.65 5.22 -1.02
C ALA A 413 16.56 6.14 -2.25
N PRO A 414 16.26 5.68 -3.48
CA PRO A 414 16.16 6.55 -4.64
C PRO A 414 14.97 7.52 -4.62
N TRP A 415 14.01 7.32 -3.73
CA TRP A 415 12.72 8.01 -3.72
C TRP A 415 12.57 9.00 -2.56
N PHE A 416 13.60 9.13 -1.72
CA PHE A 416 13.58 10.14 -0.66
C PHE A 416 13.63 11.55 -1.23
N GLY A 417 12.85 12.46 -0.64
CA GLY A 417 12.85 13.88 -0.92
C GLY A 417 11.75 14.37 -1.85
N ASP A 418 11.39 13.64 -2.89
CA ASP A 418 10.42 14.07 -3.90
C ASP A 418 9.07 13.33 -3.86
N HIS A 419 8.94 12.30 -3.01
CA HIS A 419 7.71 11.57 -2.77
C HIS A 419 7.01 12.04 -1.50
N LYS A 420 5.72 11.70 -1.39
CA LYS A 420 4.89 11.88 -0.18
C LYS A 420 4.51 10.52 0.38
N VAL A 421 4.43 10.43 1.71
CA VAL A 421 4.03 9.21 2.39
C VAL A 421 2.52 9.00 2.28
N LEU A 422 2.14 7.77 1.96
CA LEU A 422 0.77 7.26 2.05
C LEU A 422 0.70 6.15 3.08
N ARG A 423 -0.45 6.03 3.73
CA ARG A 423 -0.67 5.06 4.81
C ARG A 423 -1.95 4.25 4.57
N GLY A 424 -2.05 3.10 5.21
CA GLY A 424 -3.29 2.35 5.39
C GLY A 424 -3.57 1.23 4.40
N GLY A 425 -3.04 1.25 3.20
CA GLY A 425 -3.41 0.29 2.17
C GLY A 425 -4.73 0.61 1.48
N CYS A 426 -4.98 -0.01 0.35
CA CYS A 426 -6.23 0.12 -0.39
C CYS A 426 -6.97 -1.22 -0.48
N TRP A 427 -8.15 -1.23 -1.08
CA TRP A 427 -8.97 -2.43 -1.29
C TRP A 427 -8.26 -3.55 -2.09
N ALA A 428 -7.23 -3.20 -2.88
CA ALA A 428 -6.42 -4.15 -3.64
C ALA A 428 -5.16 -4.60 -2.87
N THR A 429 -4.82 -3.98 -1.75
CA THR A 429 -3.67 -4.37 -0.94
C THR A 429 -3.92 -5.69 -0.24
N ARG A 430 -2.90 -6.55 -0.19
CA ARG A 430 -2.98 -7.85 0.49
C ARG A 430 -2.95 -7.71 2.00
N ALA A 431 -3.88 -8.39 2.67
CA ALA A 431 -3.98 -8.38 4.13
C ALA A 431 -2.70 -8.79 4.85
N ARG A 432 -1.89 -9.67 4.25
CA ARG A 432 -0.62 -10.13 4.83
C ARG A 432 0.52 -9.11 4.77
N MET A 433 0.41 -8.12 3.86
CA MET A 433 1.40 -7.05 3.73
C MET A 433 1.18 -5.93 4.73
N ILE A 434 -0.09 -5.59 4.97
CA ILE A 434 -0.46 -4.31 5.60
C ILE A 434 -0.38 -4.37 7.12
N ARG A 435 0.02 -3.29 7.73
CA ARG A 435 0.00 -2.99 9.16
C ARG A 435 0.00 -1.47 9.36
N SER A 436 -0.26 -0.99 10.56
CA SER A 436 -0.30 0.45 10.82
C SER A 436 1.04 1.16 10.54
N ALA A 437 2.17 0.47 10.66
CA ALA A 437 3.50 1.02 10.39
C ALA A 437 3.89 1.02 8.90
N TYR A 438 3.15 0.31 8.02
CA TYR A 438 3.52 0.20 6.61
C TYR A 438 3.51 1.57 5.91
N ARG A 439 4.61 1.87 5.18
CA ARG A 439 4.81 3.11 4.43
C ARG A 439 4.73 2.84 2.93
N ASN A 440 3.81 3.49 2.25
CA ASN A 440 3.83 3.60 0.80
C ASN A 440 4.19 5.04 0.39
N PHE A 441 4.65 5.23 -0.83
CA PHE A 441 5.12 6.53 -1.29
C PHE A 441 4.92 6.70 -2.78
N TYR A 442 4.47 7.89 -3.19
CA TYR A 442 4.34 8.30 -4.58
C TYR A 442 4.71 9.76 -4.74
N THR A 443 5.06 10.16 -5.97
CA THR A 443 5.20 11.58 -6.29
C THR A 443 3.86 12.31 -6.09
N PRO A 444 3.87 13.58 -5.66
CA PRO A 444 2.64 14.30 -5.29
C PRO A 444 1.65 14.50 -6.45
N ASP A 445 2.05 14.29 -7.69
CA ASP A 445 1.22 14.43 -8.90
C ASP A 445 0.45 13.15 -9.28
N ARG A 446 0.70 12.00 -8.62
CA ARG A 446 0.05 10.72 -8.94
C ARG A 446 -1.42 10.71 -8.54
N ARG A 447 -2.32 10.54 -9.51
CA ARG A 447 -3.78 10.46 -9.30
C ARG A 447 -4.42 9.20 -9.92
N ASP A 448 -3.59 8.34 -10.46
CA ASP A 448 -3.97 7.03 -11.03
C ASP A 448 -4.06 5.91 -9.98
N VAL A 449 -3.38 6.07 -8.85
CA VAL A 449 -3.34 5.11 -7.74
C VAL A 449 -4.63 5.15 -6.90
N TRP A 450 -4.90 4.08 -6.15
CA TRP A 450 -6.08 3.95 -5.28
C TRP A 450 -5.94 4.79 -4.00
N ALA A 451 -5.62 6.07 -4.14
CA ALA A 451 -5.35 6.99 -3.04
C ALA A 451 -6.45 8.04 -2.87
N GLY A 452 -6.83 8.22 -1.62
CA GLY A 452 -7.64 9.28 -1.08
C GLY A 452 -6.93 9.93 0.10
N PHE A 453 -7.66 10.47 1.06
CA PHE A 453 -7.09 11.13 2.24
C PHE A 453 -8.12 11.32 3.34
N ARG A 454 -7.63 11.50 4.56
CA ARG A 454 -8.40 12.07 5.69
C ARG A 454 -7.79 13.38 6.12
N THR A 455 -8.47 14.13 6.98
CA THR A 455 -8.06 15.48 7.35
C THR A 455 -7.91 15.63 8.86
N CYS A 456 -7.07 16.57 9.28
CA CYS A 456 -6.98 17.06 10.65
C CYS A 456 -7.55 18.48 10.76
N ALA A 457 -8.03 18.84 11.93
CA ALA A 457 -8.28 20.24 12.29
C ALA A 457 -6.97 21.04 12.22
N LEU A 458 -7.09 22.37 12.00
CA LEU A 458 -5.96 23.30 12.04
C LEU A 458 -5.40 23.45 13.44
#